data_89094123df4487aed90518aa9ebc6367
#
_entry.id   89094123df4487aed90518aa9ebc6367
#
_cell.length_a   1.000
_cell.length_b   1.000
_cell.length_c   1.000
_cell.angle_alpha   90.00
_cell.angle_beta   90.00
_cell.angle_gamma   90.00
#
_symmetry.space_group_name_H-M   'P 1'
#
loop_
_entity.id
_entity.type
_entity.pdbx_description
1 polymer ?
#
loop_
_entity_poly.entity_id
_entity_poly.type
_entity_poly.pdbx_seq_one_letter_code
_entity_poly.pdbx_strand_id
1 'polypeptide(L)'
;MKKIIIFLISSFLVLFSGAKAADTIKLGILEDETGNFAIAVVPKIHAYELAVKEINAAGGVLGKKLEIVRYDTQSDNRRFQEFARRLIKKDKVDVVFGAFSSASRESIRGIMEKNKMLYFYNNQYEGGVCSKTTFMTGAVPEQQFSTLVPWMMEKYGKNVYTIAADYNFGQISAEWVRQIVKE
;
A
#
# COMPACT_ATOMS: atom_id res chain seq x y z
N MET A 1 39.27 -54.13 -17.79
CA MET A 1 39.40 -52.69 -17.76
C MET A 1 38.23 -51.92 -18.43
N LYS A 2 37.17 -52.55 -18.97
CA LYS A 2 36.03 -51.88 -19.64
C LYS A 2 34.78 -51.69 -18.75
N LYS A 3 34.75 -52.18 -17.52
CA LYS A 3 33.56 -52.10 -16.64
C LYS A 3 33.56 -50.95 -15.61
N ILE A 4 34.67 -50.21 -15.46
CA ILE A 4 34.80 -49.13 -14.46
C ILE A 4 34.40 -47.76 -15.04
N ILE A 5 34.41 -47.59 -16.36
CA ILE A 5 34.13 -46.31 -17.01
C ILE A 5 32.63 -46.01 -17.08
N ILE A 6 31.76 -47.02 -17.05
CA ILE A 6 30.30 -46.84 -17.19
C ILE A 6 29.68 -46.34 -15.85
N PHE A 7 30.32 -46.59 -14.71
CA PHE A 7 29.79 -46.17 -13.39
C PHE A 7 30.09 -44.70 -13.07
N LEU A 8 31.08 -44.08 -13.67
CA LEU A 8 31.44 -42.68 -13.45
C LEU A 8 30.59 -41.68 -14.26
N ILE A 9 29.96 -42.12 -15.35
CA ILE A 9 29.10 -41.27 -16.19
C ILE A 9 27.68 -41.17 -15.62
N SER A 10 27.24 -42.18 -14.88
CA SER A 10 25.90 -42.17 -14.22
C SER A 10 25.80 -41.26 -13.01
N SER A 11 26.92 -40.90 -12.33
CA SER A 11 26.93 -40.01 -11.19
C SER A 11 26.93 -38.51 -11.54
N PHE A 12 27.15 -38.16 -12.82
CA PHE A 12 27.22 -36.73 -13.19
C PHE A 12 25.90 -36.16 -13.74
N LEU A 13 24.85 -36.99 -13.87
CA LEU A 13 23.55 -36.56 -14.43
C LEU A 13 22.52 -36.14 -13.38
N VAL A 14 22.85 -36.11 -12.09
CA VAL A 14 21.87 -35.82 -11.02
C VAL A 14 21.97 -34.37 -10.46
N LEU A 15 22.83 -33.51 -10.98
CA LEU A 15 23.06 -32.16 -10.46
C LEU A 15 22.45 -31.02 -11.29
N PHE A 16 21.68 -31.31 -12.33
CA PHE A 16 20.80 -30.31 -12.94
C PHE A 16 19.39 -30.40 -12.39
N SER A 17 19.23 -30.34 -11.08
CA SER A 17 17.99 -29.81 -10.51
C SER A 17 17.92 -28.36 -10.94
N GLY A 18 17.20 -28.11 -12.03
CA GLY A 18 16.95 -26.76 -12.49
C GLY A 18 16.49 -25.92 -11.29
N ALA A 19 17.25 -24.92 -10.93
CA ALA A 19 16.82 -23.92 -9.98
C ALA A 19 15.54 -23.33 -10.55
N LYS A 20 14.38 -23.87 -10.11
CA LYS A 20 13.08 -23.26 -10.36
C LYS A 20 13.25 -21.84 -9.85
N ALA A 21 13.12 -20.85 -10.72
CA ALA A 21 13.15 -19.46 -10.30
C ALA A 21 12.25 -19.34 -9.08
N ALA A 22 12.82 -18.92 -7.96
CA ALA A 22 12.08 -18.85 -6.70
C ALA A 22 10.85 -18.02 -6.99
N ASP A 23 9.66 -18.66 -6.88
CA ASP A 23 8.37 -18.03 -7.12
C ASP A 23 8.26 -16.92 -6.09
N THR A 24 8.28 -15.64 -6.51
CA THR A 24 8.23 -14.48 -5.62
C THR A 24 6.80 -13.99 -5.47
N ILE A 25 6.46 -13.40 -4.33
CA ILE A 25 5.23 -12.63 -4.14
C ILE A 25 5.56 -11.17 -4.44
N LYS A 26 4.93 -10.60 -5.47
CA LYS A 26 5.18 -9.24 -5.91
C LYS A 26 4.26 -8.24 -5.24
N LEU A 27 4.85 -7.28 -4.56
CA LEU A 27 4.14 -6.16 -3.93
C LEU A 27 4.24 -4.93 -4.84
N GLY A 28 3.10 -4.49 -5.38
CA GLY A 28 3.01 -3.23 -6.11
C GLY A 28 2.91 -2.06 -5.15
N ILE A 29 3.79 -1.09 -5.25
CA ILE A 29 3.79 0.12 -4.42
C ILE A 29 3.54 1.34 -5.30
N LEU A 30 2.44 2.06 -5.02
CA LEU A 30 2.08 3.31 -5.67
C LEU A 30 2.15 4.44 -4.65
N GLU A 31 3.23 5.19 -4.67
CA GLU A 31 3.49 6.23 -3.68
C GLU A 31 4.07 7.49 -4.33
N ASP A 32 3.92 8.61 -3.64
CA ASP A 32 4.42 9.91 -4.05
C ASP A 32 5.87 10.09 -3.57
N GLU A 33 6.84 9.47 -4.27
CA GLU A 33 8.28 9.65 -3.94
C GLU A 33 8.70 11.09 -4.18
N THR A 34 8.06 11.74 -5.15
CA THR A 34 8.17 13.17 -5.41
C THR A 34 6.78 13.81 -5.47
N GLY A 35 6.71 15.14 -5.54
CA GLY A 35 5.44 15.87 -5.53
C GLY A 35 5.02 16.34 -4.13
N ASN A 36 3.76 16.79 -4.02
CA ASN A 36 3.26 17.51 -2.85
C ASN A 36 3.27 16.71 -1.54
N PHE A 37 3.15 15.38 -1.63
CA PHE A 37 3.08 14.52 -0.45
C PHE A 37 4.40 13.80 -0.12
N ALA A 38 5.46 14.05 -0.87
CA ALA A 38 6.74 13.35 -0.72
C ALA A 38 7.29 13.37 0.71
N ILE A 39 7.20 14.50 1.40
CA ILE A 39 7.69 14.65 2.78
C ILE A 39 7.04 13.65 3.75
N ALA A 40 5.77 13.31 3.55
CA ALA A 40 5.04 12.36 4.38
C ALA A 40 5.17 10.91 3.87
N VAL A 41 5.45 10.73 2.59
CA VAL A 41 5.41 9.43 1.91
C VAL A 41 6.76 8.74 1.90
N VAL A 42 7.87 9.46 1.73
CA VAL A 42 9.21 8.86 1.70
C VAL A 42 9.53 8.00 2.93
N PRO A 43 9.22 8.41 4.17
CA PRO A 43 9.39 7.53 5.33
C PRO A 43 8.55 6.25 5.27
N LYS A 44 7.35 6.31 4.69
CA LYS A 44 6.48 5.15 4.49
C LYS A 44 7.08 4.16 3.48
N ILE A 45 7.71 4.66 2.41
CA ILE A 45 8.44 3.82 1.45
C ILE A 45 9.58 3.07 2.14
N HIS A 46 10.37 3.74 2.96
CA HIS A 46 11.44 3.08 3.71
C HIS A 46 10.89 2.02 4.68
N ALA A 47 9.70 2.23 5.24
CA ALA A 47 9.03 1.22 6.08
C ALA A 47 8.64 -0.03 5.28
N TYR A 48 8.15 0.09 4.04
CA TYR A 48 7.92 -1.07 3.16
C TYR A 48 9.21 -1.82 2.87
N GLU A 49 10.28 -1.10 2.53
CA GLU A 49 11.59 -1.71 2.23
C GLU A 49 12.14 -2.47 3.44
N LEU A 50 12.06 -1.87 4.63
CA LEU A 50 12.48 -2.50 5.87
C LEU A 50 11.66 -3.77 6.16
N ALA A 51 10.33 -3.68 6.11
CA ALA A 51 9.45 -4.81 6.36
C ALA A 51 9.73 -5.98 5.38
N VAL A 52 9.89 -5.68 4.09
CA VAL A 52 10.23 -6.70 3.08
C VAL A 52 11.59 -7.32 3.36
N LYS A 53 12.58 -6.52 3.75
CA LYS A 53 13.92 -7.02 4.13
C LYS A 53 13.84 -7.98 5.32
N GLU A 54 13.11 -7.61 6.37
CA GLU A 54 12.96 -8.44 7.58
C GLU A 54 12.19 -9.73 7.29
N ILE A 55 11.06 -9.65 6.59
CA ILE A 55 10.28 -10.83 6.20
C ILE A 55 11.11 -11.76 5.33
N ASN A 56 11.86 -11.23 4.38
CA ASN A 56 12.72 -12.01 3.51
C ASN A 56 13.88 -12.66 4.28
N ALA A 57 14.45 -11.99 5.28
CA ALA A 57 15.48 -12.56 6.14
C ALA A 57 14.93 -13.71 6.99
N ALA A 58 13.68 -13.62 7.44
CA ALA A 58 12.98 -14.66 8.18
C ALA A 58 12.49 -15.86 7.31
N GLY A 59 12.80 -15.87 6.00
CA GLY A 59 12.43 -16.99 5.10
C GLY A 59 11.31 -16.64 4.10
N GLY A 60 10.75 -15.44 4.16
CA GLY A 60 9.67 -15.00 3.26
C GLY A 60 8.28 -15.42 3.76
N VAL A 61 7.30 -15.37 2.86
CA VAL A 61 5.91 -15.77 3.13
C VAL A 61 5.62 -17.08 2.40
N LEU A 62 5.22 -18.12 3.12
CA LEU A 62 4.98 -19.47 2.58
C LEU A 62 6.20 -19.99 1.77
N GLY A 63 7.41 -19.69 2.23
CA GLY A 63 8.65 -20.07 1.57
C GLY A 63 9.01 -19.26 0.31
N LYS A 64 8.22 -18.23 -0.03
CA LYS A 64 8.46 -17.33 -1.15
C LYS A 64 9.03 -16.00 -0.66
N LYS A 65 9.98 -15.44 -1.41
CA LYS A 65 10.49 -14.09 -1.13
C LYS A 65 9.51 -13.03 -1.61
N LEU A 66 9.48 -11.90 -0.91
CA LEU A 66 8.75 -10.71 -1.34
C LEU A 66 9.62 -9.88 -2.28
N GLU A 67 9.01 -9.33 -3.33
CA GLU A 67 9.64 -8.44 -4.31
C GLU A 67 8.80 -7.15 -4.41
N ILE A 68 9.45 -5.99 -4.29
CA ILE A 68 8.79 -4.68 -4.46
C ILE A 68 8.88 -4.25 -5.93
N VAL A 69 7.72 -3.94 -6.52
CA VAL A 69 7.59 -3.22 -7.81
C VAL A 69 6.98 -1.86 -7.52
N ARG A 70 7.76 -0.79 -7.68
CA ARG A 70 7.38 0.56 -7.24
C ARG A 70 7.33 1.56 -8.39
N TYR A 71 6.40 2.51 -8.29
CA TYR A 71 6.27 3.65 -9.19
C TYR A 71 6.04 4.94 -8.42
N ASP A 72 6.79 5.98 -8.78
CA ASP A 72 6.60 7.35 -8.31
C ASP A 72 5.41 8.00 -9.02
N THR A 73 4.36 8.28 -8.27
CA THR A 73 3.11 8.84 -8.79
C THR A 73 3.12 10.38 -8.85
N GLN A 74 4.08 11.02 -8.20
CA GLN A 74 4.30 12.47 -8.23
C GLN A 74 3.07 13.29 -7.79
N SER A 75 2.22 12.73 -6.92
CA SER A 75 0.94 13.29 -6.48
C SER A 75 -0.04 13.61 -7.64
N ASP A 76 0.08 12.91 -8.78
CA ASP A 76 -0.79 13.04 -9.95
C ASP A 76 -1.73 11.84 -10.07
N ASN A 77 -3.04 12.08 -9.98
CA ASN A 77 -4.06 11.03 -10.07
C ASN A 77 -4.05 10.27 -11.41
N ARG A 78 -3.63 10.88 -12.51
CA ARG A 78 -3.51 10.20 -13.82
C ARG A 78 -2.36 9.22 -13.79
N ARG A 79 -1.23 9.56 -13.17
CA ARG A 79 -0.10 8.64 -12.95
C ARG A 79 -0.49 7.48 -12.04
N PHE A 80 -1.23 7.74 -10.97
CA PHE A 80 -1.79 6.66 -10.14
C PHE A 80 -2.59 5.67 -10.98
N GLN A 81 -3.50 6.14 -11.84
CA GLN A 81 -4.30 5.28 -12.71
C GLN A 81 -3.45 4.53 -13.75
N GLU A 82 -2.50 5.18 -14.37
CA GLU A 82 -1.59 4.58 -15.34
C GLU A 82 -0.78 3.45 -14.70
N PHE A 83 -0.10 3.75 -13.60
CA PHE A 83 0.76 2.79 -12.94
C PHE A 83 -0.03 1.67 -12.24
N ALA A 84 -1.25 1.93 -11.76
CA ALA A 84 -2.15 0.89 -11.29
C ALA A 84 -2.44 -0.16 -12.38
N ARG A 85 -2.77 0.30 -13.59
CA ARG A 85 -2.97 -0.62 -14.73
C ARG A 85 -1.69 -1.36 -15.13
N ARG A 86 -0.54 -0.69 -15.03
CA ARG A 86 0.76 -1.27 -15.34
C ARG A 86 1.15 -2.37 -14.35
N LEU A 87 1.04 -2.11 -13.05
CA LEU A 87 1.28 -3.09 -11.99
C LEU A 87 0.45 -4.37 -12.21
N ILE A 88 -0.84 -4.19 -12.54
CA ILE A 88 -1.76 -5.32 -12.71
C ILE A 88 -1.45 -6.09 -14.02
N LYS A 89 -1.32 -5.38 -15.14
CA LYS A 89 -1.30 -6.03 -16.46
C LYS A 89 0.08 -6.42 -16.95
N LYS A 90 1.11 -5.58 -16.67
CA LYS A 90 2.47 -5.79 -17.14
C LYS A 90 3.32 -6.49 -16.09
N ASP A 91 3.35 -5.94 -14.88
CA ASP A 91 4.23 -6.40 -13.83
C ASP A 91 3.63 -7.60 -13.08
N LYS A 92 2.29 -7.77 -13.16
CA LYS A 92 1.53 -8.90 -12.60
C LYS A 92 1.80 -9.07 -11.11
N VAL A 93 1.63 -7.96 -10.36
CA VAL A 93 1.78 -7.98 -8.91
C VAL A 93 0.63 -8.74 -8.24
N ASP A 94 0.89 -9.29 -7.06
CA ASP A 94 -0.08 -10.09 -6.31
C ASP A 94 -0.98 -9.21 -5.43
N VAL A 95 -0.46 -8.07 -4.97
CA VAL A 95 -1.15 -7.12 -4.10
C VAL A 95 -0.62 -5.71 -4.33
N VAL A 96 -1.45 -4.70 -4.11
CA VAL A 96 -1.06 -3.28 -4.23
C VAL A 96 -1.19 -2.58 -2.88
N PHE A 97 -0.20 -1.77 -2.55
CA PHE A 97 -0.19 -0.85 -1.41
C PHE A 97 0.03 0.58 -1.91
N GLY A 98 -0.48 1.55 -1.17
CA GLY A 98 -0.11 2.93 -1.41
C GLY A 98 -1.27 3.90 -1.49
N ALA A 99 -0.99 5.00 -2.14
CA ALA A 99 -1.68 6.27 -2.14
C ALA A 99 -1.62 6.99 -0.77
N PHE A 100 -1.39 8.28 -0.81
CA PHE A 100 -1.43 9.12 0.38
C PHE A 100 -2.79 9.79 0.53
N SER A 101 -3.28 10.48 -0.49
CA SER A 101 -4.57 11.18 -0.41
C SER A 101 -5.75 10.25 -0.68
N SER A 102 -6.89 10.54 -0.07
CA SER A 102 -8.15 9.86 -0.39
C SER A 102 -8.57 10.06 -1.85
N ALA A 103 -8.22 11.21 -2.45
CA ALA A 103 -8.45 11.45 -3.88
C ALA A 103 -7.65 10.50 -4.75
N SER A 104 -6.38 10.26 -4.43
CA SER A 104 -5.53 9.28 -5.14
C SER A 104 -6.05 7.86 -4.96
N ARG A 105 -6.46 7.47 -3.74
CA ARG A 105 -7.11 6.18 -3.48
C ARG A 105 -8.33 5.98 -4.36
N GLU A 106 -9.26 6.93 -4.38
CA GLU A 106 -10.48 6.83 -5.19
C GLU A 106 -10.18 6.79 -6.69
N SER A 107 -9.13 7.46 -7.14
CA SER A 107 -8.73 7.44 -8.56
C SER A 107 -8.37 6.03 -9.07
N ILE A 108 -7.89 5.15 -8.20
CA ILE A 108 -7.47 3.78 -8.54
C ILE A 108 -8.39 2.69 -8.01
N ARG A 109 -9.23 2.95 -6.99
CA ARG A 109 -10.09 1.96 -6.35
C ARG A 109 -10.92 1.17 -7.36
N GLY A 110 -11.60 1.84 -8.29
CA GLY A 110 -12.38 1.19 -9.34
C GLY A 110 -11.53 0.31 -10.28
N ILE A 111 -10.26 0.66 -10.50
CA ILE A 111 -9.32 -0.15 -11.29
C ILE A 111 -9.00 -1.44 -10.53
N MET A 112 -8.75 -1.35 -9.22
CA MET A 112 -8.46 -2.50 -8.36
C MET A 112 -9.66 -3.45 -8.29
N GLU A 113 -10.87 -2.92 -8.05
CA GLU A 113 -12.11 -3.68 -7.98
C GLU A 113 -12.40 -4.44 -9.29
N LYS A 114 -12.33 -3.74 -10.43
CA LYS A 114 -12.56 -4.35 -11.75
C LYS A 114 -11.61 -5.51 -12.06
N ASN A 115 -10.38 -5.44 -11.58
CA ASN A 115 -9.37 -6.46 -11.79
C ASN A 115 -9.27 -7.47 -10.62
N LYS A 116 -10.14 -7.36 -9.60
CA LYS A 116 -10.12 -8.18 -8.38
C LYS A 116 -8.75 -8.16 -7.69
N MET A 117 -8.05 -7.02 -7.79
CA MET A 117 -6.73 -6.82 -7.19
C MET A 117 -6.89 -6.45 -5.73
N LEU A 118 -6.18 -7.14 -4.84
CA LEU A 118 -6.10 -6.75 -3.44
C LEU A 118 -5.35 -5.42 -3.33
N TYR A 119 -5.97 -4.46 -2.65
CA TYR A 119 -5.42 -3.14 -2.45
C TYR A 119 -5.50 -2.72 -0.98
N PHE A 120 -4.37 -2.36 -0.41
CA PHE A 120 -4.27 -1.85 0.96
C PHE A 120 -3.93 -0.36 0.95
N TYR A 121 -4.89 0.43 1.39
CA TYR A 121 -4.69 1.85 1.65
C TYR A 121 -4.34 2.04 3.13
N ASN A 122 -3.11 2.39 3.40
CA ASN A 122 -2.54 2.44 4.75
C ASN A 122 -2.27 3.86 5.23
N ASN A 123 -3.20 4.75 4.97
CA ASN A 123 -3.22 6.11 5.50
C ASN A 123 -4.58 6.38 6.17
N GLN A 124 -4.65 7.45 6.97
CA GLN A 124 -5.94 7.91 7.51
C GLN A 124 -6.89 8.28 6.37
N TYR A 125 -8.18 8.13 6.60
CA TYR A 125 -9.18 8.41 5.59
C TYR A 125 -10.51 8.85 6.22
N GLU A 126 -11.43 9.30 5.40
CA GLU A 126 -12.72 9.87 5.83
C GLU A 126 -13.76 8.85 6.32
N GLY A 127 -13.47 7.56 6.21
CA GLY A 127 -14.46 6.51 6.49
C GLY A 127 -15.33 6.17 5.27
N GLY A 128 -16.31 5.26 5.46
CA GLY A 128 -17.37 4.97 4.50
C GLY A 128 -16.97 4.18 3.26
N VAL A 129 -15.72 3.73 3.12
CA VAL A 129 -15.32 2.89 1.98
C VAL A 129 -15.75 1.45 2.21
N CYS A 130 -16.59 0.94 1.31
CA CYS A 130 -17.01 -0.46 1.30
C CYS A 130 -16.58 -1.12 0.00
N SER A 131 -15.67 -2.09 0.09
CA SER A 131 -15.11 -2.81 -1.06
C SER A 131 -14.69 -4.21 -0.65
N LYS A 132 -14.81 -5.17 -1.58
CA LYS A 132 -14.35 -6.55 -1.36
C LYS A 132 -12.85 -6.74 -1.55
N THR A 133 -12.19 -5.79 -2.18
CA THR A 133 -10.77 -5.88 -2.57
C THR A 133 -9.92 -4.75 -2.04
N THR A 134 -10.53 -3.69 -1.48
CA THR A 134 -9.80 -2.55 -0.93
C THR A 134 -9.95 -2.52 0.59
N PHE A 135 -8.80 -2.56 1.28
CA PHE A 135 -8.72 -2.60 2.74
C PHE A 135 -8.09 -1.32 3.26
N MET A 136 -8.77 -0.71 4.22
CA MET A 136 -8.31 0.50 4.90
C MET A 136 -7.67 0.12 6.24
N THR A 137 -6.47 0.58 6.50
CA THR A 137 -5.75 0.28 7.74
C THR A 137 -5.47 1.51 8.60
N GLY A 138 -5.82 2.70 8.09
CA GLY A 138 -5.63 3.96 8.80
C GLY A 138 -6.86 4.38 9.61
N ALA A 139 -6.65 5.37 10.50
CA ALA A 139 -7.68 5.90 11.37
C ALA A 139 -8.75 6.70 10.60
N VAL A 140 -9.99 6.62 11.06
CA VAL A 140 -11.13 7.43 10.57
C VAL A 140 -11.33 8.68 11.42
N PRO A 141 -12.11 9.68 10.96
CA PRO A 141 -12.35 10.92 11.68
C PRO A 141 -12.89 10.73 13.09
N GLU A 142 -13.79 9.77 13.30
CA GLU A 142 -14.29 9.42 14.63
C GLU A 142 -13.14 9.11 15.60
N GLN A 143 -12.20 8.28 15.20
CA GLN A 143 -11.03 7.94 16.02
C GLN A 143 -10.07 9.11 16.23
N GLN A 144 -10.00 10.03 15.27
CA GLN A 144 -9.10 11.18 15.33
C GLN A 144 -9.69 12.35 16.15
N PHE A 145 -10.99 12.62 16.03
CA PHE A 145 -11.59 13.87 16.51
C PHE A 145 -12.48 13.72 17.75
N SER A 146 -13.02 12.54 18.01
CA SER A 146 -13.96 12.32 19.14
C SER A 146 -13.36 12.64 20.51
N THR A 147 -12.05 12.53 20.66
CA THR A 147 -11.36 12.91 21.90
C THR A 147 -10.70 14.29 21.78
N LEU A 148 -10.08 14.56 20.63
CA LEU A 148 -9.31 15.78 20.44
C LEU A 148 -10.17 17.04 20.46
N VAL A 149 -11.30 17.05 19.75
CA VAL A 149 -12.15 18.25 19.63
C VAL A 149 -12.80 18.61 20.97
N PRO A 150 -13.44 17.70 21.73
CA PRO A 150 -13.94 18.01 23.07
C PRO A 150 -12.87 18.51 24.03
N TRP A 151 -11.68 17.90 24.03
CA TRP A 151 -10.55 18.37 24.84
C TRP A 151 -10.12 19.80 24.49
N MET A 152 -10.06 20.11 23.19
CA MET A 152 -9.76 21.49 22.75
C MET A 152 -10.82 22.49 23.17
N MET A 153 -12.11 22.11 23.08
CA MET A 153 -13.23 22.95 23.46
C MET A 153 -13.24 23.22 24.99
N GLU A 154 -12.93 22.22 25.80
CA GLU A 154 -12.79 22.36 27.24
C GLU A 154 -11.65 23.32 27.60
N LYS A 155 -10.52 23.19 26.94
CA LYS A 155 -9.30 23.95 27.28
C LYS A 155 -9.29 25.38 26.72
N TYR A 156 -9.83 25.59 25.52
CA TYR A 156 -9.67 26.84 24.75
C TYR A 156 -11.00 27.54 24.42
N GLY A 157 -12.14 26.93 24.75
CA GLY A 157 -13.47 27.44 24.44
C GLY A 157 -14.12 26.86 23.21
N LYS A 158 -15.40 27.14 23.04
CA LYS A 158 -16.26 26.49 22.01
C LYS A 158 -16.21 27.13 20.63
N ASN A 159 -15.46 28.20 20.43
CA ASN A 159 -15.32 28.83 19.12
C ASN A 159 -14.24 28.13 18.31
N VAL A 160 -14.66 27.25 17.41
CA VAL A 160 -13.76 26.44 16.59
C VAL A 160 -13.80 26.92 15.13
N TYR A 161 -12.65 27.17 14.55
CA TYR A 161 -12.48 27.45 13.14
C TYR A 161 -11.72 26.30 12.46
N THR A 162 -12.31 25.70 11.41
CA THR A 162 -11.74 24.55 10.71
C THR A 162 -11.22 24.97 9.35
N ILE A 163 -9.93 24.70 9.10
CA ILE A 163 -9.30 24.79 7.78
C ILE A 163 -9.11 23.36 7.30
N ALA A 164 -9.60 23.04 6.11
CA ALA A 164 -9.53 21.68 5.55
C ALA A 164 -9.15 21.73 4.07
N ALA A 165 -8.49 20.68 3.60
CA ALA A 165 -8.16 20.53 2.19
C ALA A 165 -9.43 20.30 1.35
N ASP A 166 -9.44 20.85 0.14
CA ASP A 166 -10.60 20.81 -0.77
C ASP A 166 -10.64 19.48 -1.56
N TYR A 167 -10.77 18.36 -0.83
CA TYR A 167 -11.07 17.05 -1.37
C TYR A 167 -11.78 16.20 -0.29
N ASN A 168 -12.25 15.00 -0.64
CA ASN A 168 -13.13 14.18 0.18
C ASN A 168 -12.65 14.01 1.64
N PHE A 169 -11.36 13.73 1.89
CA PHE A 169 -10.87 13.61 3.27
C PHE A 169 -11.08 14.90 4.07
N GLY A 170 -10.67 16.04 3.52
CA GLY A 170 -10.77 17.32 4.23
C GLY A 170 -12.22 17.76 4.44
N GLN A 171 -13.05 17.65 3.41
CA GLN A 171 -14.47 18.03 3.48
C GLN A 171 -15.25 17.21 4.51
N ILE A 172 -15.12 15.87 4.48
CA ILE A 172 -15.82 14.98 5.40
C ILE A 172 -15.26 15.09 6.82
N SER A 173 -13.95 15.24 6.97
CA SER A 173 -13.31 15.47 8.28
C SER A 173 -13.79 16.78 8.92
N ALA A 174 -13.94 17.85 8.14
CA ALA A 174 -14.48 19.12 8.61
C ALA A 174 -15.95 18.98 9.06
N GLU A 175 -16.73 18.14 8.38
CA GLU A 175 -18.11 17.87 8.79
C GLU A 175 -18.16 17.12 10.14
N TRP A 176 -17.30 16.14 10.35
CA TRP A 176 -17.15 15.48 11.66
C TRP A 176 -16.84 16.47 12.78
N VAL A 177 -15.89 17.38 12.55
CA VAL A 177 -15.57 18.43 13.54
C VAL A 177 -16.80 19.30 13.84
N ARG A 178 -17.56 19.71 12.80
CA ARG A 178 -18.79 20.50 12.98
C ARG A 178 -19.86 19.76 13.79
N GLN A 179 -20.00 18.46 13.58
CA GLN A 179 -20.96 17.63 14.34
C GLN A 179 -20.56 17.58 15.82
N ILE A 180 -19.31 17.26 16.12
CA ILE A 180 -18.80 17.18 17.50
C ILE A 180 -18.92 18.51 18.23
N VAL A 181 -18.66 19.63 17.55
CA VAL A 181 -18.77 20.98 18.18
C VAL A 181 -20.23 21.36 18.53
N LYS A 182 -21.23 20.77 17.86
CA LYS A 182 -22.66 21.03 18.13
C LYS A 182 -23.21 20.22 19.30
N GLU A 183 -22.59 19.13 19.66
CA GLU A 183 -22.92 18.29 20.81
C GLU A 183 -22.42 18.92 22.12
#